data_5ed7fb5af64c665331f7c2d8a7ce535a
#
_entry.id   5ed7fb5af64c665331f7c2d8a7ce535a
#
_cell.length_a   1.000
_cell.length_b   1.000
_cell.length_c   1.000
_cell.angle_alpha   90.00
_cell.angle_beta   90.00
_cell.angle_gamma   90.00
#
_symmetry.space_group_name_H-M   'P 1'
#
loop_
_entity.id
_entity.type
_entity.pdbx_description
1 polymer ?
#
loop_
_entity_poly.entity_id
_entity_poly.type
_entity_poly.pdbx_seq_one_letter_code
_entity_poly.pdbx_strand_id
1 'polypeptide(L)'
;MPYMIDESKLPLELPEVDKFLPTETGEPPLGHATKWAWDVVKGEVVENSKIDNVTVFPLELNTMPGFAGSSAYYLRYMDPHNDQALVSEKADHYWQNVDLYVGGTEHATGHLIYSRFWNKFLFDLGVSVKEEPFQKLVNQGMIQGRSNFVYRIKDTNTFVSLGLKDQYDVTPLHVDVNIVSNDVLDVEAF
;
A
#
# COMPACT_ATOMS: atom_id res chain seq x y z
N MET A 1 27.25 11.93 3.23
CA MET A 1 27.01 10.61 3.83
C MET A 1 25.82 10.77 4.78
N PRO A 2 24.80 9.92 4.75
CA PRO A 2 23.68 10.07 5.67
C PRO A 2 24.13 9.88 7.12
N TYR A 3 23.54 10.66 8.03
CA TYR A 3 23.75 10.54 9.47
C TYR A 3 22.64 9.68 10.08
N MET A 4 23.02 8.69 10.91
CA MET A 4 22.08 7.81 11.60
C MET A 4 21.71 8.41 12.95
N ILE A 5 20.41 8.57 13.20
CA ILE A 5 19.92 8.99 14.52
C ILE A 5 20.04 7.79 15.49
N ASP A 6 20.50 8.05 16.70
CA ASP A 6 20.64 7.03 17.74
C ASP A 6 19.27 6.47 18.16
N GLU A 7 19.19 5.16 18.37
CA GLU A 7 17.94 4.46 18.75
C GLU A 7 17.28 5.03 20.00
N SER A 8 18.08 5.53 20.97
CA SER A 8 17.56 6.16 22.20
C SER A 8 16.74 7.43 21.94
N LYS A 9 16.79 7.96 20.70
CA LYS A 9 16.06 9.16 20.26
C LYS A 9 14.80 8.84 19.45
N LEU A 10 14.49 7.57 19.29
CA LEU A 10 13.27 7.11 18.63
C LEU A 10 12.11 6.98 19.63
N PRO A 11 10.86 7.15 19.20
CA PRO A 11 10.45 7.42 17.82
C PRO A 11 10.72 8.86 17.40
N LEU A 12 11.08 9.06 16.12
CA LEU A 12 11.12 10.38 15.51
C LEU A 12 9.70 10.77 15.11
N GLU A 13 9.09 11.68 15.87
CA GLU A 13 7.74 12.15 15.62
C GLU A 13 7.70 13.15 14.46
N LEU A 14 6.74 12.96 13.55
CA LEU A 14 6.53 13.88 12.46
C LEU A 14 5.98 15.23 12.95
N PRO A 15 6.41 16.35 12.37
CA PRO A 15 5.90 17.67 12.74
C PRO A 15 4.47 17.87 12.23
N GLU A 16 3.74 18.73 12.90
CA GLU A 16 2.50 19.25 12.35
C GLU A 16 2.78 20.14 11.14
N VAL A 17 1.97 19.99 10.09
CA VAL A 17 2.02 20.81 8.88
C VAL A 17 0.61 21.29 8.54
N ASP A 18 0.50 22.51 8.08
CA ASP A 18 -0.81 23.13 7.72
C ASP A 18 -1.46 22.48 6.48
N LYS A 19 -0.65 21.87 5.62
CA LYS A 19 -1.10 21.27 4.35
C LYS A 19 -0.41 19.94 4.11
N PHE A 20 -1.20 18.90 3.82
CA PHE A 20 -0.71 17.58 3.39
C PHE A 20 -0.65 17.44 1.85
N LEU A 21 -0.26 18.52 1.17
CA LEU A 21 -0.06 18.56 -0.28
C LEU A 21 1.42 18.83 -0.58
N PRO A 22 1.92 18.44 -1.75
CA PRO A 22 3.26 18.83 -2.18
C PRO A 22 3.44 20.36 -2.12
N THR A 23 4.67 20.81 -1.93
CA THR A 23 5.00 22.23 -2.00
C THR A 23 4.85 22.76 -3.43
N GLU A 24 4.86 24.07 -3.63
CA GLU A 24 4.82 24.70 -4.96
C GLU A 24 6.03 24.29 -5.83
N THR A 25 7.13 23.89 -5.20
CA THR A 25 8.36 23.41 -5.87
C THR A 25 8.36 21.90 -6.11
N GLY A 26 7.28 21.19 -5.69
CA GLY A 26 7.13 19.76 -5.88
C GLY A 26 7.76 18.89 -4.79
N GLU A 27 8.18 19.48 -3.66
CA GLU A 27 8.67 18.72 -2.51
C GLU A 27 7.51 18.01 -1.79
N PRO A 28 7.79 16.92 -1.06
CA PRO A 28 6.78 16.22 -0.25
C PRO A 28 6.11 17.12 0.80
N PRO A 29 4.96 16.73 1.37
CA PRO A 29 4.25 17.53 2.39
C PRO A 29 5.11 17.98 3.57
N LEU A 30 6.10 17.19 4.00
CA LEU A 30 7.07 17.59 5.03
C LEU A 30 7.93 18.83 4.64
N GLY A 31 8.00 19.18 3.36
CA GLY A 31 8.62 20.42 2.91
C GLY A 31 7.95 21.69 3.42
N HIS A 32 6.70 21.61 3.90
CA HIS A 32 6.01 22.72 4.59
C HIS A 32 6.43 22.89 6.07
N ALA A 33 7.12 21.92 6.65
CA ALA A 33 7.52 21.98 8.04
C ALA A 33 8.60 23.05 8.27
N THR A 34 8.41 23.87 9.27
CA THR A 34 9.39 24.89 9.69
C THR A 34 10.40 24.35 10.69
N LYS A 35 10.04 23.26 11.39
CA LYS A 35 10.84 22.58 12.40
C LYS A 35 11.07 21.12 11.98
N TRP A 36 12.05 20.90 11.11
CA TRP A 36 12.38 19.57 10.59
C TRP A 36 13.87 19.48 10.23
N ALA A 37 14.73 19.79 11.20
CA ALA A 37 16.17 19.66 11.13
C ALA A 37 16.70 18.97 12.39
N TRP A 38 17.80 18.23 12.29
CA TRP A 38 18.40 17.48 13.39
C TRP A 38 19.67 18.16 13.90
N ASP A 39 19.66 18.51 15.20
CA ASP A 39 20.85 18.98 15.90
C ASP A 39 21.60 17.78 16.51
N VAL A 40 22.76 17.43 15.94
CA VAL A 40 23.53 16.25 16.37
C VAL A 40 24.18 16.42 17.74
N VAL A 41 24.36 17.65 18.21
CA VAL A 41 24.96 17.96 19.53
C VAL A 41 23.91 17.81 20.62
N LYS A 42 22.71 18.30 20.39
CA LYS A 42 21.61 18.23 21.34
C LYS A 42 20.82 16.93 21.25
N GLY A 43 20.84 16.27 20.08
CA GLY A 43 20.05 15.07 19.81
C GLY A 43 18.55 15.35 19.81
N GLU A 44 18.13 16.44 19.15
CA GLU A 44 16.73 16.88 19.07
C GLU A 44 16.40 17.51 17.72
N VAL A 45 15.09 17.51 17.38
CA VAL A 45 14.58 18.23 16.20
C VAL A 45 14.49 19.72 16.48
N VAL A 46 15.06 20.52 15.57
CA VAL A 46 15.11 21.98 15.68
C VAL A 46 14.55 22.67 14.45
N GLU A 47 14.41 24.00 14.53
CA GLU A 47 13.98 24.85 13.42
C GLU A 47 14.92 24.75 12.21
N ASN A 48 14.35 24.74 11.01
CA ASN A 48 15.10 24.67 9.74
C ASN A 48 16.04 25.88 9.55
N SER A 49 15.72 27.02 10.17
CA SER A 49 16.55 28.21 10.17
C SER A 49 17.92 28.02 10.84
N LYS A 50 18.11 26.94 11.60
CA LYS A 50 19.36 26.60 12.30
C LYS A 50 20.27 25.68 11.50
N ILE A 51 19.85 25.24 10.30
CA ILE A 51 20.67 24.36 9.45
C ILE A 51 21.98 25.07 9.07
N ASP A 52 23.11 24.47 9.51
CA ASP A 52 24.47 24.92 9.22
C ASP A 52 25.26 23.88 8.42
N ASN A 53 24.74 22.66 8.25
CA ASN A 53 25.39 21.52 7.63
C ASN A 53 26.70 21.08 8.30
N VAL A 54 26.90 21.45 9.57
CA VAL A 54 28.05 21.07 10.40
C VAL A 54 27.57 20.38 11.68
N THR A 55 26.63 21.00 12.39
CA THR A 55 26.01 20.48 13.62
C THR A 55 24.52 20.34 13.50
N VAL A 56 23.87 21.01 12.56
CA VAL A 56 22.44 20.93 12.30
C VAL A 56 22.22 20.57 10.83
N PHE A 57 21.59 19.44 10.61
CA PHE A 57 21.35 18.89 9.28
C PHE A 57 19.85 18.83 8.97
N PRO A 58 19.45 19.00 7.68
CA PRO A 58 18.06 18.78 7.29
C PRO A 58 17.68 17.31 7.47
N LEU A 59 16.47 17.06 7.95
CA LEU A 59 15.86 15.71 7.95
C LEU A 59 15.29 15.41 6.57
N GLU A 60 15.24 14.11 6.24
CA GLU A 60 14.61 13.61 5.01
C GLU A 60 13.12 13.98 4.98
N LEU A 61 12.64 14.43 3.82
CA LEU A 61 11.26 14.86 3.62
C LEU A 61 10.35 13.71 3.19
N ASN A 62 10.92 12.63 2.65
CA ASN A 62 10.18 11.44 2.25
C ASN A 62 10.19 10.40 3.37
N THR A 63 9.13 9.62 3.46
CA THR A 63 9.15 8.37 4.20
C THR A 63 9.95 7.33 3.42
N MET A 64 10.37 6.24 4.09
CA MET A 64 11.07 5.14 3.43
C MET A 64 10.27 4.67 2.20
N PRO A 65 10.90 4.55 1.02
CA PRO A 65 10.21 4.04 -0.17
C PRO A 65 9.77 2.59 0.04
N GLY A 66 8.58 2.29 -0.48
CA GLY A 66 7.94 0.99 -0.32
C GLY A 66 7.19 0.87 1.02
N PHE A 67 6.51 -0.24 1.16
CA PHE A 67 5.63 -0.50 2.30
C PHE A 67 6.32 -1.44 3.28
N ALA A 68 7.24 -0.94 4.11
CA ALA A 68 8.05 -1.76 5.02
C ALA A 68 7.20 -2.68 5.91
N GLY A 69 6.19 -2.14 6.59
CA GLY A 69 5.29 -2.91 7.45
C GLY A 69 4.51 -3.98 6.69
N SER A 70 3.85 -3.59 5.59
CA SER A 70 3.08 -4.53 4.77
C SER A 70 3.96 -5.50 3.97
N SER A 71 5.23 -5.20 3.80
CA SER A 71 6.17 -6.09 3.11
C SER A 71 6.65 -7.26 3.98
N ALA A 72 6.71 -7.07 5.30
CA ALA A 72 7.23 -8.06 6.26
C ALA A 72 6.18 -8.52 7.31
N TYR A 73 4.88 -8.22 7.09
CA TYR A 73 3.82 -8.50 8.08
C TYR A 73 3.71 -9.98 8.45
N TYR A 74 4.00 -10.88 7.52
CA TYR A 74 3.95 -12.33 7.76
C TYR A 74 4.94 -12.77 8.86
N LEU A 75 6.10 -12.12 8.99
CA LEU A 75 7.02 -12.35 10.10
C LEU A 75 6.40 -11.88 11.42
N ARG A 76 5.79 -10.71 11.44
CA ARG A 76 5.09 -10.20 12.63
C ARG A 76 3.94 -11.12 13.05
N TYR A 77 3.23 -11.74 12.10
CA TYR A 77 2.14 -12.68 12.41
C TYR A 77 2.61 -13.96 13.10
N MET A 78 3.88 -14.34 12.91
CA MET A 78 4.46 -15.51 13.60
C MET A 78 4.66 -15.25 15.10
N ASP A 79 4.80 -13.97 15.49
CA ASP A 79 5.07 -13.55 16.88
C ASP A 79 4.43 -12.19 17.20
N PRO A 80 3.07 -12.11 17.19
CA PRO A 80 2.38 -10.82 17.17
C PRO A 80 2.48 -10.00 18.46
N HIS A 81 2.80 -10.66 19.57
CA HIS A 81 2.90 -10.03 20.91
C HIS A 81 4.34 -9.72 21.33
N ASN A 82 5.31 -9.94 20.45
CA ASN A 82 6.70 -9.64 20.73
C ASN A 82 6.95 -8.11 20.63
N ASP A 83 7.30 -7.50 21.74
CA ASP A 83 7.60 -6.08 21.86
C ASP A 83 9.12 -5.76 21.75
N GLN A 84 9.96 -6.79 21.67
CA GLN A 84 11.41 -6.63 21.61
C GLN A 84 11.99 -6.80 20.20
N ALA A 85 11.32 -7.55 19.32
CA ALA A 85 11.80 -7.84 17.98
C ALA A 85 10.64 -8.00 17.00
N LEU A 86 10.91 -7.91 15.70
CA LEU A 86 9.93 -8.14 14.63
C LEU A 86 9.34 -9.55 14.74
N VAL A 87 10.19 -10.52 15.00
CA VAL A 87 9.89 -11.93 15.25
C VAL A 87 10.99 -12.51 16.14
N SER A 88 10.64 -13.38 17.07
CA SER A 88 11.64 -14.09 17.87
C SER A 88 12.32 -15.18 17.03
N GLU A 89 13.59 -15.42 17.30
CA GLU A 89 14.36 -16.52 16.67
C GLU A 89 13.61 -17.87 16.80
N LYS A 90 13.02 -18.14 17.95
CA LYS A 90 12.24 -19.35 18.19
C LYS A 90 11.02 -19.46 17.28
N ALA A 91 10.28 -18.38 17.07
CA ALA A 91 9.08 -18.38 16.23
C ALA A 91 9.47 -18.51 14.75
N ASP A 92 10.52 -17.80 14.31
CA ASP A 92 10.99 -17.86 12.93
C ASP A 92 11.57 -19.26 12.59
N HIS A 93 12.33 -19.89 13.50
CA HIS A 93 12.80 -21.26 13.32
C HIS A 93 11.68 -22.30 13.30
N TYR A 94 10.58 -22.05 14.00
CA TYR A 94 9.43 -22.96 14.03
C TYR A 94 8.57 -22.82 12.76
N TRP A 95 8.17 -21.59 12.40
CA TRP A 95 7.28 -21.33 11.26
C TRP A 95 8.00 -21.32 9.92
N GLN A 96 9.25 -20.84 9.90
CA GLN A 96 10.08 -20.64 8.70
C GLN A 96 9.38 -19.78 7.65
N ASN A 97 9.57 -20.08 6.36
CA ASN A 97 8.87 -19.39 5.29
C ASN A 97 7.43 -19.92 5.13
N VAL A 98 6.55 -19.06 4.64
CA VAL A 98 5.11 -19.36 4.49
C VAL A 98 4.90 -20.50 3.47
N ASP A 99 4.18 -21.55 3.87
CA ASP A 99 3.94 -22.73 3.03
C ASP A 99 3.11 -22.44 1.79
N LEU A 100 2.05 -21.65 1.96
CA LEU A 100 1.13 -21.27 0.89
C LEU A 100 0.74 -19.80 1.00
N TYR A 101 1.02 -19.06 -0.04
CA TYR A 101 0.66 -17.64 -0.15
C TYR A 101 -0.32 -17.43 -1.30
N VAL A 102 -1.48 -16.85 -1.01
CA VAL A 102 -2.56 -16.66 -1.98
C VAL A 102 -2.78 -15.16 -2.18
N GLY A 103 -2.75 -14.71 -3.42
CA GLY A 103 -2.94 -13.30 -3.73
C GLY A 103 -3.12 -13.02 -5.21
N GLY A 104 -3.74 -11.88 -5.52
CA GLY A 104 -4.02 -11.46 -6.89
C GLY A 104 -2.77 -11.03 -7.68
N THR A 105 -2.89 -11.01 -9.00
CA THR A 105 -1.84 -10.59 -9.93
C THR A 105 -1.40 -9.14 -9.75
N GLU A 106 -2.28 -8.29 -9.23
CA GLU A 106 -2.02 -6.87 -8.97
C GLU A 106 -0.87 -6.64 -7.98
N HIS A 107 -0.57 -7.65 -7.15
CA HIS A 107 0.52 -7.59 -6.18
C HIS A 107 1.88 -8.01 -6.75
N ALA A 108 1.94 -8.51 -7.99
CA ALA A 108 3.18 -9.01 -8.61
C ALA A 108 4.25 -7.91 -8.73
N THR A 109 3.85 -6.69 -9.07
CA THR A 109 4.74 -5.53 -9.20
C THR A 109 4.79 -4.64 -7.96
N GLY A 110 4.16 -5.04 -6.88
CA GLY A 110 4.11 -4.30 -5.61
C GLY A 110 4.54 -5.19 -4.44
N HIS A 111 3.57 -5.64 -3.65
CA HIS A 111 3.80 -6.38 -2.41
C HIS A 111 4.72 -7.60 -2.57
N LEU A 112 4.58 -8.40 -3.63
CA LEU A 112 5.42 -9.59 -3.82
C LEU A 112 6.90 -9.25 -4.04
N ILE A 113 7.21 -8.19 -4.78
CA ILE A 113 8.58 -7.71 -4.95
C ILE A 113 9.12 -7.18 -3.62
N TYR A 114 8.34 -6.35 -2.92
CA TYR A 114 8.78 -5.74 -1.66
C TYR A 114 8.93 -6.77 -0.54
N SER A 115 8.02 -7.72 -0.40
CA SER A 115 8.13 -8.77 0.61
C SER A 115 9.38 -9.63 0.38
N ARG A 116 9.67 -9.97 -0.87
CA ARG A 116 10.85 -10.73 -1.23
C ARG A 116 12.15 -9.94 -0.99
N PHE A 117 12.17 -8.65 -1.35
CA PHE A 117 13.30 -7.76 -1.09
C PHE A 117 13.56 -7.62 0.41
N TRP A 118 12.53 -7.33 1.21
CA TRP A 118 12.64 -7.21 2.66
C TRP A 118 13.10 -8.51 3.30
N ASN A 119 12.55 -9.66 2.88
CA ASN A 119 12.94 -10.94 3.45
C ASN A 119 14.41 -11.28 3.20
N LYS A 120 14.90 -11.03 1.98
CA LYS A 120 16.31 -11.21 1.64
C LYS A 120 17.23 -10.30 2.46
N PHE A 121 16.84 -9.03 2.61
CA PHE A 121 17.56 -8.09 3.45
C PHE A 121 17.61 -8.54 4.92
N LEU A 122 16.48 -8.99 5.47
CA LEU A 122 16.42 -9.52 6.84
C LEU A 122 17.18 -10.83 6.99
N PHE A 123 17.22 -11.66 5.96
CA PHE A 123 18.06 -12.85 5.92
C PHE A 123 19.56 -12.51 5.96
N ASP A 124 20.00 -11.55 5.17
CA ASP A 124 21.37 -11.05 5.15
C ASP A 124 21.79 -10.46 6.51
N LEU A 125 20.86 -9.89 7.26
CA LEU A 125 21.09 -9.41 8.63
C LEU A 125 20.99 -10.50 9.70
N GLY A 126 20.64 -11.75 9.33
CA GLY A 126 20.44 -12.84 10.27
C GLY A 126 19.16 -12.75 11.10
N VAL A 127 18.19 -11.95 10.68
CA VAL A 127 16.88 -11.80 11.34
C VAL A 127 15.90 -12.87 10.86
N SER A 128 15.91 -13.22 9.58
CA SER A 128 15.10 -14.30 9.01
C SER A 128 15.93 -15.55 8.73
N VAL A 129 15.39 -16.72 9.05
CA VAL A 129 16.08 -18.02 8.84
C VAL A 129 15.97 -18.53 7.42
N LYS A 130 15.11 -17.93 6.57
CA LYS A 130 14.93 -18.31 5.18
C LYS A 130 15.15 -17.13 4.25
N GLU A 131 15.85 -17.38 3.14
CA GLU A 131 16.10 -16.38 2.12
C GLU A 131 14.82 -15.98 1.36
N GLU A 132 13.94 -16.93 1.06
CA GLU A 132 12.68 -16.73 0.36
C GLU A 132 11.48 -16.74 1.33
N PRO A 133 10.56 -15.74 1.24
CA PRO A 133 9.46 -15.61 2.20
C PRO A 133 8.37 -16.67 2.02
N PHE A 134 8.17 -17.15 0.79
CA PHE A 134 7.04 -18.04 0.45
C PHE A 134 7.53 -19.28 -0.28
N GLN A 135 7.00 -20.45 0.10
CA GLN A 135 7.30 -21.73 -0.57
C GLN A 135 6.46 -21.89 -1.84
N LYS A 136 5.19 -21.50 -1.78
CA LYS A 136 4.25 -21.63 -2.88
C LYS A 136 3.36 -20.41 -2.97
N LEU A 137 3.31 -19.81 -4.16
CA LEU A 137 2.37 -18.75 -4.51
C LEU A 137 1.23 -19.34 -5.34
N VAL A 138 0.00 -19.04 -4.95
CA VAL A 138 -1.19 -19.29 -5.77
C VAL A 138 -1.82 -17.96 -6.14
N ASN A 139 -1.82 -17.68 -7.44
CA ASN A 139 -2.51 -16.54 -7.99
C ASN A 139 -3.85 -17.02 -8.54
N GLN A 140 -4.95 -16.63 -7.87
CA GLN A 140 -6.31 -17.08 -8.23
C GLN A 140 -6.90 -16.33 -9.42
N GLY A 141 -6.20 -15.33 -9.96
CA GLY A 141 -6.71 -14.40 -10.96
C GLY A 141 -7.52 -13.26 -10.33
N MET A 142 -8.11 -12.42 -11.18
CA MET A 142 -8.93 -11.30 -10.74
C MET A 142 -10.37 -11.74 -10.54
N ILE A 143 -10.98 -11.31 -9.44
CA ILE A 143 -12.42 -11.42 -9.23
C ILE A 143 -13.10 -10.47 -10.22
N GLN A 144 -13.97 -11.01 -11.05
CA GLN A 144 -14.74 -10.22 -12.00
C GLN A 144 -16.17 -10.05 -11.46
N GLY A 145 -16.60 -8.81 -11.34
CA GLY A 145 -18.00 -8.46 -11.14
C GLY A 145 -18.63 -8.21 -12.51
N ARG A 146 -19.66 -9.00 -12.86
CA ARG A 146 -20.40 -8.75 -14.09
C ARG A 146 -21.46 -7.70 -13.82
N SER A 147 -21.45 -6.60 -14.58
CA SER A 147 -22.50 -5.60 -14.59
C SER A 147 -23.25 -5.69 -15.92
N ASN A 148 -24.57 -5.88 -15.85
CA ASN A 148 -25.44 -5.86 -17.01
C ASN A 148 -26.24 -4.56 -17.03
N PHE A 149 -26.42 -3.99 -18.20
CA PHE A 149 -27.16 -2.75 -18.39
C PHE A 149 -28.25 -2.91 -19.43
N VAL A 150 -29.38 -2.26 -19.19
CA VAL A 150 -30.37 -1.91 -20.20
C VAL A 150 -30.38 -0.41 -20.42
N TYR A 151 -30.78 0.02 -21.57
CA TYR A 151 -30.73 1.42 -21.98
C TYR A 151 -32.16 1.95 -22.13
N ARG A 152 -32.61 2.76 -21.17
CA ARG A 152 -33.94 3.40 -21.20
C ARG A 152 -33.84 4.72 -21.96
N ILE A 153 -34.71 4.94 -22.96
CA ILE A 153 -34.86 6.23 -23.61
C ILE A 153 -35.36 7.24 -22.58
N LYS A 154 -34.67 8.40 -22.46
CA LYS A 154 -35.01 9.42 -21.47
C LYS A 154 -36.46 9.82 -21.55
N ASP A 155 -37.07 10.10 -20.40
CA ASP A 155 -38.44 10.51 -20.22
C ASP A 155 -39.50 9.54 -20.79
N THR A 156 -39.11 8.28 -21.03
CA THR A 156 -40.02 7.22 -21.48
C THR A 156 -39.83 5.92 -20.66
N ASN A 157 -40.71 4.96 -20.87
CA ASN A 157 -40.57 3.57 -20.38
C ASN A 157 -40.14 2.61 -21.50
N THR A 158 -39.50 3.13 -22.55
CA THR A 158 -39.04 2.33 -23.68
C THR A 158 -37.53 2.05 -23.51
N PHE A 159 -37.15 0.81 -23.73
CA PHE A 159 -35.80 0.34 -23.67
C PHE A 159 -35.27 -0.01 -25.05
N VAL A 160 -34.00 0.19 -25.28
CA VAL A 160 -33.29 -0.16 -26.51
C VAL A 160 -32.11 -1.09 -26.24
N SER A 161 -31.77 -1.93 -27.18
CA SER A 161 -30.60 -2.78 -27.11
C SER A 161 -29.28 -1.97 -27.17
N LEU A 162 -28.19 -2.57 -26.71
CA LEU A 162 -26.85 -1.98 -26.74
C LEU A 162 -26.49 -1.46 -28.16
N GLY A 163 -26.86 -2.19 -29.22
CA GLY A 163 -26.56 -1.80 -30.59
C GLY A 163 -27.33 -0.56 -31.11
N LEU A 164 -28.37 -0.16 -30.39
CA LEU A 164 -29.21 0.99 -30.77
C LEU A 164 -29.03 2.21 -29.84
N LYS A 165 -28.26 2.06 -28.76
CA LYS A 165 -28.13 3.10 -27.71
C LYS A 165 -27.68 4.46 -28.26
N ASP A 166 -26.81 4.48 -29.29
CA ASP A 166 -26.25 5.71 -29.83
C ASP A 166 -27.20 6.46 -30.78
N GLN A 167 -28.38 5.85 -31.08
CA GLN A 167 -29.43 6.46 -31.91
C GLN A 167 -30.47 7.22 -31.08
N TYR A 168 -30.41 7.12 -29.74
CA TYR A 168 -31.37 7.71 -28.82
C TYR A 168 -30.64 8.38 -27.65
N ASP A 169 -31.27 9.35 -27.01
CA ASP A 169 -30.80 9.87 -25.73
C ASP A 169 -31.25 8.90 -24.61
N VAL A 170 -30.30 8.12 -24.09
CA VAL A 170 -30.60 7.02 -23.16
C VAL A 170 -29.93 7.20 -21.81
N THR A 171 -30.56 6.61 -20.80
CA THR A 171 -29.97 6.42 -19.45
C THR A 171 -29.68 4.95 -19.26
N PRO A 172 -28.43 4.56 -18.96
CA PRO A 172 -28.10 3.18 -18.60
C PRO A 172 -28.66 2.86 -17.21
N LEU A 173 -29.31 1.72 -17.07
CA LEU A 173 -29.81 1.18 -15.81
C LEU A 173 -29.19 -0.19 -15.55
N HIS A 174 -28.74 -0.40 -14.31
CA HIS A 174 -28.26 -1.72 -13.89
C HIS A 174 -29.41 -2.71 -13.86
N VAL A 175 -29.12 -3.92 -14.28
CA VAL A 175 -30.05 -5.06 -14.24
C VAL A 175 -29.51 -6.10 -13.28
N ASP A 176 -30.37 -6.72 -12.51
CA ASP A 176 -30.02 -7.84 -11.63
C ASP A 176 -29.38 -8.96 -12.46
N VAL A 177 -28.19 -9.40 -12.02
CA VAL A 177 -27.41 -10.44 -12.69
C VAL A 177 -28.17 -11.79 -12.75
N ASN A 178 -29.10 -12.04 -11.84
CA ASN A 178 -29.88 -13.27 -11.77
C ASN A 178 -30.93 -13.40 -12.88
N ILE A 179 -31.31 -12.29 -13.54
CA ILE A 179 -32.23 -12.29 -14.68
C ILE A 179 -31.51 -12.13 -16.03
N VAL A 180 -30.18 -12.33 -16.05
CA VAL A 180 -29.37 -12.32 -17.29
C VAL A 180 -28.58 -13.63 -17.38
N SER A 181 -28.82 -14.40 -18.43
CA SER A 181 -28.12 -15.65 -18.70
C SER A 181 -27.50 -15.63 -20.10
N ASN A 182 -26.20 -15.91 -20.20
CA ASN A 182 -25.46 -15.91 -21.46
C ASN A 182 -25.67 -14.63 -22.30
N ASP A 183 -25.62 -13.46 -21.67
CA ASP A 183 -25.86 -12.13 -22.27
C ASP A 183 -27.33 -11.89 -22.75
N VAL A 184 -28.24 -12.77 -22.41
CA VAL A 184 -29.64 -12.62 -22.72
C VAL A 184 -30.43 -12.24 -21.48
N LEU A 185 -31.16 -11.12 -21.56
CA LEU A 185 -32.06 -10.65 -20.51
C LEU A 185 -33.33 -11.46 -20.52
N ASP A 186 -33.76 -11.91 -19.35
CA ASP A 186 -35.11 -12.40 -19.13
C ASP A 186 -36.07 -11.19 -19.08
N VAL A 187 -36.74 -10.92 -20.18
CA VAL A 187 -37.60 -9.75 -20.35
C VAL A 187 -38.89 -9.86 -19.53
N GLU A 188 -39.33 -11.10 -19.21
CA GLU A 188 -40.54 -11.30 -18.38
C GLU A 188 -40.24 -11.04 -16.91
N ALA A 189 -39.00 -11.32 -16.48
CA ALA A 189 -38.54 -11.06 -15.12
C ALA A 189 -38.09 -9.60 -14.89
N PHE A 190 -37.79 -8.88 -15.98
CA PHE A 190 -37.37 -7.45 -15.93
C PHE A 190 -38.56 -6.52 -15.85
#